data_69e4b808f93f4e5b619184e3b749b0d1
#
_entry.id   69e4b808f93f4e5b619184e3b749b0d1
#
_cell.length_a   1.000
_cell.length_b   1.000
_cell.length_c   1.000
_cell.angle_alpha   90.00
_cell.angle_beta   90.00
_cell.angle_gamma   90.00
#
_symmetry.space_group_name_H-M   'P 1'
#
loop_
_entity.id
_entity.type
_entity.pdbx_description
1 polymer ?
#
loop_
_entity_poly.entity_id
_entity_poly.type
_entity_poly.pdbx_seq_one_letter_code
_entity_poly.pdbx_strand_id
1 'polypeptide(L)'
;MDRKKEDRLTMFVLIQMYVLNLPAAVLASMPSFNSVFALFNSSVTAIRDLNEAQSAKGLGFRIEKDALKSRMIVNAVVISRAIKALALVTNNTVLAKDFSFNKSILDGFRDTLVADVCSFIQAKGLLLEADLVDYGITNAMLVELADDIGRYNDILSLP
;
A
#
# COMPACT_ATOMS: atom_id res chain seq x y z
N MET A 1 2.59 12.48 -9.32
CA MET A 1 3.29 13.04 -10.53
C MET A 1 4.48 13.86 -10.06
N ASP A 2 5.58 13.91 -10.83
CA ASP A 2 6.73 14.79 -10.51
C ASP A 2 6.30 16.27 -10.64
N ARG A 3 6.74 17.14 -9.71
CA ARG A 3 6.39 18.57 -9.66
C ARG A 3 6.56 19.27 -11.01
N LYS A 4 7.64 18.97 -11.74
CA LYS A 4 7.88 19.53 -13.08
C LYS A 4 6.81 19.13 -14.10
N LYS A 5 6.23 17.93 -13.98
CA LYS A 5 5.13 17.49 -14.86
C LYS A 5 3.82 18.15 -14.50
N GLU A 6 3.57 18.40 -13.22
CA GLU A 6 2.41 19.16 -12.74
C GLU A 6 2.43 20.60 -13.21
N ASP A 7 3.59 21.26 -13.09
CA ASP A 7 3.77 22.63 -13.57
C ASP A 7 3.51 22.75 -15.08
N ARG A 8 3.98 21.76 -15.88
CA ARG A 8 3.72 21.73 -17.32
C ARG A 8 2.24 21.51 -17.64
N LEU A 9 1.58 20.58 -16.95
CA LEU A 9 0.16 20.35 -17.16
C LEU A 9 -0.66 21.59 -16.80
N THR A 10 -0.33 22.26 -15.70
CA THR A 10 -0.96 23.54 -15.31
C THR A 10 -0.78 24.60 -16.40
N MET A 11 0.41 24.73 -16.96
CA MET A 11 0.66 25.64 -18.09
C MET A 11 -0.21 25.28 -19.31
N PHE A 12 -0.33 24.02 -19.67
CA PHE A 12 -1.17 23.59 -20.81
C PHE A 12 -2.65 23.90 -20.56
N VAL A 13 -3.15 23.69 -19.35
CA VAL A 13 -4.54 24.04 -18.99
C VAL A 13 -4.76 25.54 -19.06
N LEU A 14 -3.80 26.36 -18.62
CA LEU A 14 -3.90 27.83 -18.74
C LEU A 14 -3.94 28.29 -20.20
N ILE A 15 -3.10 27.70 -21.08
CA ILE A 15 -3.13 27.97 -22.52
C ILE A 15 -4.50 27.58 -23.10
N GLN A 16 -5.03 26.40 -22.74
CA GLN A 16 -6.36 25.96 -23.18
C GLN A 16 -7.44 26.97 -22.79
N MET A 17 -7.45 27.40 -21.53
CA MET A 17 -8.42 28.38 -21.03
C MET A 17 -8.28 29.73 -21.73
N TYR A 18 -7.05 30.21 -21.98
CA TYR A 18 -6.79 31.44 -22.66
C TYR A 18 -7.37 31.43 -24.10
N VAL A 19 -7.08 30.37 -24.86
CA VAL A 19 -7.54 30.22 -26.24
C VAL A 19 -9.07 30.14 -26.32
N LEU A 20 -9.71 29.40 -25.40
CA LEU A 20 -11.16 29.25 -25.33
C LEU A 20 -11.87 30.59 -25.01
N ASN A 21 -11.18 31.54 -24.39
CA ASN A 21 -11.71 32.86 -24.09
C ASN A 21 -11.43 33.90 -25.21
N LEU A 22 -10.75 33.51 -26.29
CA LEU A 22 -10.55 34.41 -27.44
C LEU A 22 -11.87 34.67 -28.18
N PRO A 23 -12.07 35.90 -28.73
CA PRO A 23 -13.24 36.18 -29.54
C PRO A 23 -13.35 35.23 -30.74
N ALA A 24 -14.56 34.74 -31.02
CA ALA A 24 -14.82 33.82 -32.11
C ALA A 24 -14.32 34.34 -33.47
N ALA A 25 -14.38 35.64 -33.71
CA ALA A 25 -13.86 36.29 -34.91
C ALA A 25 -12.35 36.11 -35.10
N VAL A 26 -11.59 36.11 -34.00
CA VAL A 26 -10.14 35.87 -34.02
C VAL A 26 -9.85 34.41 -34.39
N LEU A 27 -10.57 33.45 -33.79
CA LEU A 27 -10.40 32.02 -34.08
C LEU A 27 -10.84 31.72 -35.52
N ALA A 28 -11.92 32.33 -36.03
CA ALA A 28 -12.39 32.13 -37.40
C ALA A 28 -11.39 32.63 -38.46
N SER A 29 -10.56 33.63 -38.13
CA SER A 29 -9.51 34.12 -39.02
C SER A 29 -8.31 33.19 -39.17
N MET A 30 -8.22 32.14 -38.33
CA MET A 30 -7.08 31.18 -38.28
C MET A 30 -7.53 29.72 -38.38
N PRO A 31 -8.02 29.25 -39.53
CA PRO A 31 -8.59 27.88 -39.64
C PRO A 31 -7.59 26.78 -39.32
N SER A 32 -6.32 26.92 -39.73
CA SER A 32 -5.26 25.94 -39.44
C SER A 32 -4.93 25.89 -37.94
N PHE A 33 -5.04 26.98 -37.23
CA PHE A 33 -4.86 27.04 -35.76
C PHE A 33 -5.94 26.22 -35.06
N ASN A 34 -7.20 26.31 -35.49
CA ASN A 34 -8.30 25.54 -34.89
C ASN A 34 -8.07 24.03 -34.95
N SER A 35 -7.53 23.52 -36.05
CA SER A 35 -7.20 22.07 -36.20
C SER A 35 -6.10 21.65 -35.23
N VAL A 36 -5.04 22.46 -35.11
CA VAL A 36 -3.92 22.16 -34.17
C VAL A 36 -4.38 22.30 -32.73
N PHE A 37 -5.23 23.31 -32.44
CA PHE A 37 -5.77 23.49 -31.10
C PHE A 37 -6.71 22.37 -30.68
N ALA A 38 -7.49 21.78 -31.61
CA ALA A 38 -8.29 20.59 -31.33
C ALA A 38 -7.42 19.37 -30.93
N LEU A 39 -6.30 19.14 -31.63
CA LEU A 39 -5.32 18.13 -31.27
C LEU A 39 -4.65 18.39 -29.91
N PHE A 40 -4.30 19.65 -29.65
CA PHE A 40 -3.76 20.06 -28.36
C PHE A 40 -4.74 19.76 -27.21
N ASN A 41 -6.02 20.14 -27.37
CA ASN A 41 -7.08 19.87 -26.39
C ASN A 41 -7.25 18.39 -26.10
N SER A 42 -7.32 17.56 -27.15
CA SER A 42 -7.45 16.11 -26.98
C SER A 42 -6.24 15.51 -26.23
N SER A 43 -5.04 16.00 -26.52
CA SER A 43 -3.82 15.58 -25.84
C SER A 43 -3.81 15.97 -24.36
N VAL A 44 -4.21 17.20 -24.03
CA VAL A 44 -4.32 17.68 -22.64
C VAL A 44 -5.35 16.85 -21.86
N THR A 45 -6.51 16.58 -22.48
CA THR A 45 -7.54 15.72 -21.87
C THR A 45 -6.99 14.32 -21.61
N ALA A 46 -6.37 13.70 -22.60
CA ALA A 46 -5.78 12.36 -22.44
C ALA A 46 -4.73 12.30 -21.30
N ILE A 47 -3.89 13.32 -21.17
CA ILE A 47 -2.91 13.39 -20.07
C ILE A 47 -3.63 13.49 -18.72
N ARG A 48 -4.71 14.26 -18.61
CA ARG A 48 -5.50 14.38 -17.37
C ARG A 48 -6.15 13.06 -17.01
N ASP A 49 -6.80 12.41 -17.95
CA ASP A 49 -7.47 11.11 -17.75
C ASP A 49 -6.48 10.03 -17.28
N LEU A 50 -5.31 9.97 -17.92
CA LEU A 50 -4.23 9.05 -17.50
C LEU A 50 -3.70 9.37 -16.10
N ASN A 51 -3.58 10.65 -15.75
CA ASN A 51 -3.11 11.05 -14.43
C ASN A 51 -4.14 10.73 -13.34
N GLU A 52 -5.44 10.95 -13.62
CA GLU A 52 -6.52 10.53 -12.72
C GLU A 52 -6.57 9.02 -12.53
N ALA A 53 -6.47 8.25 -13.60
CA ALA A 53 -6.44 6.79 -13.55
C ALA A 53 -5.23 6.28 -12.75
N GLN A 54 -4.06 6.88 -12.94
CA GLN A 54 -2.85 6.54 -12.18
C GLN A 54 -3.01 6.87 -10.69
N SER A 55 -3.58 8.03 -10.37
CA SER A 55 -3.81 8.47 -8.99
C SER A 55 -4.83 7.58 -8.26
N ALA A 56 -5.94 7.25 -8.94
CA ALA A 56 -6.96 6.36 -8.40
C ALA A 56 -6.42 4.94 -8.15
N LYS A 57 -5.63 4.42 -9.09
CA LYS A 57 -4.98 3.10 -8.95
C LYS A 57 -4.00 3.08 -7.78
N GLY A 58 -3.15 4.11 -7.66
CA GLY A 58 -2.20 4.22 -6.55
C GLY A 58 -2.87 4.35 -5.18
N LEU A 59 -4.02 5.03 -5.08
CA LEU A 59 -4.78 5.13 -3.85
C LEU A 59 -5.40 3.78 -3.47
N GLY A 60 -5.96 3.03 -4.43
CA GLY A 60 -6.52 1.70 -4.20
C GLY A 60 -5.48 0.73 -3.64
N PHE A 61 -4.30 0.67 -4.25
CA PHE A 61 -3.17 -0.17 -3.76
C PHE A 61 -2.72 0.21 -2.36
N ARG A 62 -2.67 1.51 -2.05
CA ARG A 62 -2.28 1.97 -0.72
C ARG A 62 -3.27 1.55 0.35
N ILE A 63 -4.58 1.70 0.10
CA ILE A 63 -5.64 1.28 1.01
C ILE A 63 -5.57 -0.22 1.25
N GLU A 64 -5.42 -1.01 0.19
CA GLU A 64 -5.31 -2.46 0.28
C GLU A 64 -4.06 -2.90 1.07
N LYS A 65 -2.91 -2.28 0.79
CA LYS A 65 -1.66 -2.53 1.53
C LYS A 65 -1.82 -2.24 3.01
N ASP A 66 -2.39 -1.09 3.37
CA ASP A 66 -2.56 -0.68 4.76
C ASP A 66 -3.55 -1.61 5.50
N ALA A 67 -4.61 -2.07 4.82
CA ALA A 67 -5.55 -3.05 5.36
C ALA A 67 -4.88 -4.41 5.61
N LEU A 68 -4.13 -4.92 4.64
CA LEU A 68 -3.36 -6.17 4.78
C LEU A 68 -2.31 -6.08 5.88
N LYS A 69 -1.55 -4.97 5.92
CA LYS A 69 -0.56 -4.70 6.99
C LYS A 69 -1.22 -4.78 8.37
N SER A 70 -2.36 -4.11 8.54
CA SER A 70 -3.07 -4.07 9.81
C SER A 70 -3.55 -5.46 10.23
N ARG A 71 -4.12 -6.24 9.31
CA ARG A 71 -4.60 -7.61 9.59
C ARG A 71 -3.44 -8.54 9.95
N MET A 72 -2.37 -8.55 9.16
CA MET A 72 -1.15 -9.31 9.40
C MET A 72 -0.57 -9.02 10.79
N ILE A 73 -0.47 -7.74 11.17
CA ILE A 73 0.05 -7.32 12.48
C ILE A 73 -0.86 -7.82 13.62
N VAL A 74 -2.18 -7.71 13.48
CA VAL A 74 -3.12 -8.18 14.51
C VAL A 74 -2.95 -9.68 14.74
N ASN A 75 -2.91 -10.48 13.68
CA ASN A 75 -2.72 -11.93 13.75
C ASN A 75 -1.35 -12.29 14.35
N ALA A 76 -0.28 -11.62 13.92
CA ALA A 76 1.06 -11.83 14.46
C ALA A 76 1.17 -11.51 15.95
N VAL A 77 0.51 -10.42 16.41
CA VAL A 77 0.50 -10.05 17.84
C VAL A 77 -0.23 -11.09 18.68
N VAL A 78 -1.32 -11.66 18.21
CA VAL A 78 -2.05 -12.73 18.92
C VAL A 78 -1.14 -13.94 19.11
N ILE A 79 -0.50 -14.41 18.05
CA ILE A 79 0.41 -15.55 18.07
C ILE A 79 1.62 -15.25 18.97
N SER A 80 2.24 -14.06 18.84
CA SER A 80 3.38 -13.65 19.67
C SER A 80 3.04 -13.65 21.16
N ARG A 81 1.84 -13.20 21.53
CA ARG A 81 1.38 -13.22 22.93
C ARG A 81 1.21 -14.65 23.46
N ALA A 82 0.68 -15.55 22.65
CA ALA A 82 0.55 -16.96 23.02
C ALA A 82 1.92 -17.62 23.22
N ILE A 83 2.88 -17.39 22.31
CA ILE A 83 4.27 -17.85 22.45
C ILE A 83 4.90 -17.30 23.74
N LYS A 84 4.69 -16.04 24.02
CA LYS A 84 5.19 -15.42 25.27
C LYS A 84 4.56 -16.02 26.52
N ALA A 85 3.26 -16.29 26.50
CA ALA A 85 2.57 -16.93 27.61
C ALA A 85 3.11 -18.36 27.86
N LEU A 86 3.28 -19.16 26.82
CA LEU A 86 3.92 -20.47 26.88
C LEU A 86 5.36 -20.36 27.45
N ALA A 87 6.14 -19.39 26.98
CA ALA A 87 7.50 -19.17 27.43
C ALA A 87 7.59 -18.83 28.92
N LEU A 88 6.64 -18.05 29.45
CA LEU A 88 6.57 -17.73 30.88
C LEU A 88 6.22 -18.95 31.72
N VAL A 89 5.29 -19.78 31.28
CA VAL A 89 4.90 -21.02 31.97
C VAL A 89 6.05 -22.04 31.99
N THR A 90 6.81 -22.12 30.90
CA THR A 90 7.97 -23.02 30.77
C THR A 90 9.27 -22.41 31.32
N ASN A 91 9.22 -21.24 31.97
CA ASN A 91 10.38 -20.51 32.48
C ASN A 91 11.46 -20.21 31.43
N ASN A 92 11.11 -20.13 30.16
CA ASN A 92 12.01 -19.76 29.08
C ASN A 92 12.06 -18.23 28.90
N THR A 93 12.91 -17.57 29.72
CA THR A 93 13.03 -16.12 29.76
C THR A 93 13.56 -15.51 28.46
N VAL A 94 14.34 -16.23 27.67
CA VAL A 94 14.85 -15.78 26.37
C VAL A 94 13.69 -15.70 25.39
N LEU A 95 12.96 -16.80 25.23
CA LEU A 95 11.79 -16.84 24.32
C LEU A 95 10.74 -15.79 24.71
N ALA A 96 10.50 -15.56 26.02
CA ALA A 96 9.55 -14.56 26.47
C ALA A 96 9.96 -13.12 26.11
N LYS A 97 11.26 -12.81 26.06
CA LYS A 97 11.78 -11.51 25.62
C LYS A 97 11.72 -11.37 24.10
N ASP A 98 12.09 -12.40 23.36
CA ASP A 98 12.11 -12.39 21.89
C ASP A 98 10.71 -12.19 21.30
N PHE A 99 9.66 -12.66 22.00
CA PHE A 99 8.25 -12.54 21.57
C PHE A 99 7.46 -11.49 22.34
N SER A 100 8.09 -10.36 22.68
CA SER A 100 7.43 -9.22 23.36
C SER A 100 6.88 -8.17 22.38
N PHE A 101 6.38 -8.60 21.23
CA PHE A 101 5.81 -7.71 20.23
C PHE A 101 4.40 -7.24 20.62
N ASN A 102 4.11 -5.98 20.31
CA ASN A 102 2.78 -5.41 20.38
C ASN A 102 2.45 -4.65 19.10
N LYS A 103 1.18 -4.29 18.93
CA LYS A 103 0.71 -3.62 17.72
C LYS A 103 1.50 -2.34 17.42
N SER A 104 1.70 -1.48 18.43
CA SER A 104 2.37 -0.18 18.25
C SER A 104 3.83 -0.33 17.80
N ILE A 105 4.53 -1.36 18.28
CA ILE A 105 5.91 -1.65 17.85
C ILE A 105 5.92 -2.08 16.37
N LEU A 106 5.02 -3.01 15.98
CA LEU A 106 4.98 -3.52 14.61
C LEU A 106 4.47 -2.47 13.61
N ASP A 107 3.51 -1.64 13.99
CA ASP A 107 3.01 -0.53 13.16
C ASP A 107 4.13 0.48 12.85
N GLY A 108 5.08 0.68 13.78
CA GLY A 108 6.21 1.58 13.60
C GLY A 108 7.34 1.04 12.70
N PHE A 109 7.30 -0.23 12.33
CA PHE A 109 8.32 -0.82 11.47
C PHE A 109 8.12 -0.45 9.99
N ARG A 110 9.25 -0.39 9.25
CA ARG A 110 9.22 -0.29 7.80
C ARG A 110 8.55 -1.53 7.20
N ASP A 111 7.96 -1.38 6.04
CA ASP A 111 7.15 -2.40 5.39
C ASP A 111 7.86 -3.76 5.23
N THR A 112 9.13 -3.76 4.81
CA THR A 112 9.92 -4.99 4.70
C THR A 112 10.20 -5.62 6.07
N LEU A 113 10.56 -4.81 7.06
CA LEU A 113 10.87 -5.31 8.39
C LEU A 113 9.65 -5.90 9.10
N VAL A 114 8.47 -5.30 8.92
CA VAL A 114 7.24 -5.86 9.53
C VAL A 114 6.91 -7.23 8.94
N ALA A 115 7.09 -7.42 7.61
CA ALA A 115 6.89 -8.71 6.96
C ALA A 115 7.86 -9.77 7.49
N ASP A 116 9.14 -9.42 7.63
CA ASP A 116 10.18 -10.31 8.17
C ASP A 116 9.87 -10.74 9.61
N VAL A 117 9.47 -9.79 10.46
CA VAL A 117 9.12 -10.09 11.86
C VAL A 117 7.86 -10.93 11.95
N CYS A 118 6.83 -10.67 11.15
CA CYS A 118 5.63 -11.50 11.09
C CYS A 118 5.96 -12.93 10.61
N SER A 119 6.85 -13.08 9.62
CA SER A 119 7.35 -14.38 9.15
C SER A 119 8.10 -15.12 10.25
N PHE A 120 8.92 -14.42 11.03
CA PHE A 120 9.62 -15.00 12.19
C PHE A 120 8.63 -15.51 13.25
N ILE A 121 7.60 -14.72 13.57
CA ILE A 121 6.54 -15.11 14.52
C ILE A 121 5.77 -16.34 14.00
N GLN A 122 5.40 -16.34 12.74
CA GLN A 122 4.68 -17.43 12.09
C GLN A 122 5.50 -18.74 12.09
N ALA A 123 6.76 -18.67 11.67
CA ALA A 123 7.66 -19.84 11.66
C ALA A 123 7.87 -20.43 13.07
N LYS A 124 8.00 -19.55 14.08
CA LYS A 124 8.10 -20.02 15.47
C LYS A 124 6.80 -20.60 15.98
N GLY A 125 5.65 -20.02 15.59
CA GLY A 125 4.33 -20.55 15.88
C GLY A 125 4.13 -21.97 15.35
N LEU A 126 4.56 -22.25 14.12
CA LEU A 126 4.52 -23.59 13.54
C LEU A 126 5.37 -24.59 14.31
N LEU A 127 6.57 -24.20 14.75
CA LEU A 127 7.44 -25.08 15.56
C LEU A 127 6.85 -25.42 16.93
N LEU A 128 5.98 -24.59 17.45
CA LEU A 128 5.35 -24.72 18.77
C LEU A 128 3.85 -25.03 18.66
N GLU A 129 3.37 -25.40 17.47
CA GLU A 129 1.94 -25.55 17.18
C GLU A 129 1.22 -26.42 18.22
N ALA A 130 1.77 -27.59 18.54
CA ALA A 130 1.17 -28.52 19.50
C ALA A 130 1.02 -27.90 20.90
N ASP A 131 2.01 -27.14 21.34
CA ASP A 131 2.00 -26.50 22.66
C ASP A 131 1.11 -25.26 22.71
N LEU A 132 0.87 -24.62 21.55
CA LEU A 132 0.09 -23.39 21.44
C LEU A 132 -1.43 -23.63 21.35
N VAL A 133 -1.87 -24.87 21.14
CA VAL A 133 -3.30 -25.22 21.12
C VAL A 133 -3.97 -24.82 22.43
N ASP A 134 -3.35 -25.09 23.57
CA ASP A 134 -3.85 -24.73 24.89
C ASP A 134 -3.92 -23.22 25.12
N TYR A 135 -3.23 -22.44 24.30
CA TYR A 135 -3.27 -20.97 24.30
C TYR A 135 -4.20 -20.38 23.21
N GLY A 136 -5.01 -21.24 22.58
CA GLY A 136 -6.02 -20.84 21.61
C GLY A 136 -5.47 -20.54 20.20
N ILE A 137 -4.23 -20.92 19.90
CA ILE A 137 -3.68 -20.82 18.55
C ILE A 137 -3.95 -22.11 17.79
N THR A 138 -4.55 -21.99 16.63
CA THR A 138 -4.86 -23.10 15.74
C THR A 138 -3.94 -23.08 14.50
N ASN A 139 -3.75 -24.23 13.85
CA ASN A 139 -3.06 -24.30 12.57
C ASN A 139 -3.66 -23.35 11.53
N ALA A 140 -4.99 -23.22 11.49
CA ALA A 140 -5.67 -22.29 10.59
C ALA A 140 -5.20 -20.83 10.77
N MET A 141 -4.97 -20.37 12.02
CA MET A 141 -4.46 -19.01 12.28
C MET A 141 -3.01 -18.84 11.79
N LEU A 142 -2.19 -19.86 11.90
CA LEU A 142 -0.79 -19.85 11.40
C LEU A 142 -0.75 -19.82 9.87
N VAL A 143 -1.63 -20.56 9.20
CA VAL A 143 -1.80 -20.55 7.75
C VAL A 143 -2.33 -19.19 7.27
N GLU A 144 -3.36 -18.64 7.95
CA GLU A 144 -3.90 -17.33 7.63
C GLU A 144 -2.82 -16.23 7.72
N LEU A 145 -1.98 -16.28 8.75
CA LEU A 145 -0.86 -15.34 8.87
C LEU A 145 0.13 -15.51 7.72
N ALA A 146 0.45 -16.75 7.31
CA ALA A 146 1.33 -16.99 6.17
C ALA A 146 0.75 -16.44 4.86
N ASP A 147 -0.55 -16.61 4.62
CA ASP A 147 -1.24 -16.08 3.45
C ASP A 147 -1.24 -14.55 3.46
N ASP A 148 -1.49 -13.93 4.60
CA ASP A 148 -1.44 -12.47 4.75
C ASP A 148 -0.05 -11.90 4.45
N ILE A 149 1.01 -12.56 4.94
CA ILE A 149 2.40 -12.20 4.65
C ILE A 149 2.69 -12.33 3.15
N GLY A 150 2.26 -13.42 2.52
CA GLY A 150 2.43 -13.63 1.08
C GLY A 150 1.79 -12.51 0.26
N ARG A 151 0.51 -12.23 0.50
CA ARG A 151 -0.22 -11.15 -0.17
C ARG A 151 0.38 -9.76 0.07
N TYR A 152 0.87 -9.52 1.28
CA TYR A 152 1.51 -8.25 1.60
C TYR A 152 2.82 -8.08 0.83
N ASN A 153 3.64 -9.13 0.74
CA ASN A 153 4.88 -9.12 -0.06
C ASN A 153 4.60 -8.96 -1.56
N ASP A 154 3.53 -9.57 -2.07
CA ASP A 154 3.11 -9.39 -3.47
C ASP A 154 2.81 -7.91 -3.76
N ILE A 155 2.06 -7.23 -2.86
CA ILE A 155 1.78 -5.80 -3.01
C ILE A 155 3.06 -4.95 -2.90
N LEU A 156 4.00 -5.29 -2.04
CA LEU A 156 5.27 -4.57 -1.92
C LEU A 156 6.14 -4.69 -3.16
N SER A 157 6.00 -5.78 -3.93
CA SER A 157 6.76 -6.04 -5.15
C SER A 157 6.18 -5.35 -6.40
N LEU A 158 4.96 -4.79 -6.31
CA LEU A 158 4.33 -4.08 -7.42
C LEU A 158 5.04 -2.75 -7.68
N PRO A 159 5.30 -2.41 -8.96
CA PRO A 159 5.98 -1.18 -9.36
C PRO A 159 5.16 0.09 -9.13
#